data_a10c3a4eea4540f4490f45d2246f369f
#
_entry.id   a10c3a4eea4540f4490f45d2246f369f
#
_cell.length_a   1.000
_cell.length_b   1.000
_cell.length_c   1.000
_cell.angle_alpha   90.00
_cell.angle_beta   90.00
_cell.angle_gamma   90.00
#
_symmetry.space_group_name_H-M   'P 1'
#
loop_
_entity.id
_entity.type
_entity.pdbx_description
1 polymer ?
#
loop_
_entity_poly.entity_id
_entity_poly.type
_entity_poly.pdbx_seq_one_letter_code
_entity_poly.pdbx_strand_id
1 'polypeptide(L)' 'MNYFAAPDVDALTEKVSELGGRVMMPARDFPGGRFAIIQDPQGAVFGILKMED' A
#
# COMPACT_ATOMS: atom_id res chain seq x y z
N MET A 1 -6.17 0.55 -12.02
CA MET A 1 -5.91 0.19 -10.59
C MET A 1 -6.35 1.34 -9.71
N ASN A 2 -7.04 1.04 -8.62
CA ASN A 2 -7.48 2.05 -7.67
C ASN A 2 -6.36 2.37 -6.68
N TYR A 3 -6.33 3.62 -6.23
CA TYR A 3 -5.41 4.06 -5.19
C TYR A 3 -6.20 4.63 -4.03
N PHE A 4 -5.76 4.29 -2.82
CA PHE A 4 -6.41 4.76 -1.60
C PHE A 4 -5.39 5.51 -0.74
N ALA A 5 -5.82 6.61 -0.13
CA ALA A 5 -4.97 7.37 0.77
C ALA A 5 -4.79 6.58 2.07
N ALA A 6 -3.57 6.54 2.58
CA ALA A 6 -3.25 5.87 3.83
C ALA A 6 -2.35 6.76 4.68
N PRO A 7 -2.64 6.91 5.98
CA PRO A 7 -1.82 7.77 6.84
C PRO A 7 -0.42 7.19 7.11
N ASP A 8 -0.28 5.86 6.99
CA ASP A 8 0.99 5.19 7.20
C ASP A 8 1.06 3.98 6.26
N VAL A 9 1.75 4.17 5.14
CA VAL A 9 1.86 3.14 4.09
C VAL A 9 2.60 1.90 4.61
N ASP A 10 3.68 2.09 5.36
CA ASP A 10 4.46 0.97 5.88
C ASP A 10 3.67 0.11 6.86
N ALA A 11 2.95 0.74 7.78
CA ALA A 11 2.12 0.02 8.74
C ALA A 11 1.03 -0.78 8.02
N LEU A 12 0.45 -0.21 6.97
CA LEU A 12 -0.60 -0.89 6.22
C LEU A 12 -0.06 -2.08 5.43
N THR A 13 1.14 -1.97 4.84
CA THR A 13 1.75 -3.11 4.15
C THR A 13 2.01 -4.27 5.12
N GLU A 14 2.47 -3.97 6.34
CA GLU A 14 2.67 -5.01 7.34
C GLU A 14 1.35 -5.68 7.71
N LYS A 15 0.30 -4.89 7.89
CA LYS A 15 -1.00 -5.41 8.25
C LYS A 15 -1.58 -6.29 7.15
N VAL A 16 -1.41 -5.91 5.91
CA VAL A 16 -1.87 -6.71 4.76
C VAL A 16 -1.21 -8.10 4.79
N SER A 17 0.10 -8.15 5.03
CA SER A 17 0.81 -9.41 5.12
C SER A 17 0.28 -10.28 6.25
N GLU A 18 0.01 -9.69 7.42
CA GLU A 18 -0.53 -10.41 8.57
C GLU A 18 -1.92 -10.98 8.30
N LEU A 19 -2.71 -10.31 7.49
CA LEU A 19 -4.08 -10.71 7.19
C LEU A 19 -4.17 -11.68 6.01
N GLY A 20 -3.05 -12.15 5.48
CA GLY A 20 -3.04 -13.11 4.39
C GLY A 20 -3.00 -12.51 3.01
N GLY A 21 -2.86 -11.21 2.91
CA GLY A 21 -2.64 -10.54 1.63
C GLY A 21 -1.17 -10.57 1.23
N ARG A 22 -0.85 -9.87 0.15
CA ARG A 22 0.52 -9.78 -0.36
C ARG A 22 0.92 -8.34 -0.62
N VAL A 23 2.20 -8.06 -0.44
CA VAL A 23 2.77 -6.78 -0.87
C VAL A 23 3.36 -7.02 -2.26
N MET A 24 2.70 -6.49 -3.29
CA MET A 24 3.13 -6.67 -4.67
C MET A 24 4.31 -5.77 -5.01
N MET A 25 4.30 -4.55 -4.46
CA MET A 25 5.42 -3.62 -4.57
C MET A 25 5.62 -3.00 -3.19
N PRO A 26 6.80 -3.17 -2.58
CA PRO A 26 7.09 -2.59 -1.27
C PRO A 26 6.97 -1.08 -1.28
N ALA A 27 6.72 -0.50 -0.10
CA ALA A 27 6.60 0.93 0.04
C ALA A 27 7.86 1.64 -0.45
N ARG A 28 7.67 2.69 -1.25
CA ARG A 28 8.78 3.50 -1.77
C ARG A 28 8.35 4.95 -1.91
N ASP A 29 9.34 5.82 -1.87
CA ASP A 29 9.10 7.24 -2.01
C ASP A 29 9.02 7.64 -3.48
N PHE A 30 8.22 8.67 -3.73
CA PHE A 30 8.18 9.34 -5.03
C PHE A 30 8.08 10.85 -4.77
N PRO A 31 8.34 11.69 -5.78
CA PRO A 31 8.18 13.12 -5.60
C PRO A 31 6.74 13.48 -5.23
N GLY A 32 6.53 13.85 -3.98
CA GLY A 32 5.21 14.18 -3.45
C GLY A 32 4.64 13.20 -2.44
N GLY A 33 5.28 12.06 -2.21
CA GLY A 33 4.75 11.13 -1.22
C GLY A 33 5.42 9.77 -1.17
N ARG A 34 4.65 8.79 -0.71
CA ARG A 34 5.10 7.41 -0.58
C ARG A 34 3.95 6.49 -0.95
N PHE A 35 4.24 5.38 -1.61
CA PHE A 35 3.19 4.48 -2.07
C PHE A 35 3.63 3.02 -2.02
N ALA A 36 2.65 2.12 -2.08
CA ALA A 36 2.88 0.69 -2.22
C ALA A 36 1.74 0.08 -3.03
N ILE A 37 1.98 -1.09 -3.61
CA ILE A 37 0.96 -1.87 -4.31
C ILE A 37 0.72 -3.12 -3.49
N ILE A 38 -0.53 -3.40 -3.15
CA ILE A 38 -0.87 -4.56 -2.33
C ILE A 38 -1.97 -5.38 -2.99
N GLN A 39 -2.05 -6.63 -2.59
CA GLN A 39 -3.12 -7.53 -2.99
C GLN A 39 -3.81 -8.01 -1.72
N ASP A 40 -5.13 -7.90 -1.66
CA ASP A 40 -5.88 -8.37 -0.50
C ASP A 40 -5.98 -9.91 -0.52
N PRO A 41 -6.45 -10.53 0.59
CA PRO A 41 -6.57 -11.99 0.66
C PRO A 41 -7.50 -12.59 -0.40
N GLN A 42 -8.37 -11.80 -0.99
CA GLN A 42 -9.32 -12.25 -2.00
C GLN A 42 -8.80 -12.04 -3.43
N GLY A 43 -7.60 -11.50 -3.57
CA GLY A 43 -6.96 -11.34 -4.85
C GLY A 43 -7.08 -9.96 -5.49
N ALA A 44 -7.76 -9.01 -4.87
CA ALA A 44 -7.87 -7.66 -5.42
C ALA A 44 -6.56 -6.91 -5.26
N VAL A 45 -6.09 -6.28 -6.34
CA VAL A 45 -4.83 -5.53 -6.34
C VAL A 45 -5.15 -4.03 -6.38
N PHE A 46 -4.54 -3.27 -5.49
CA PHE A 46 -4.73 -1.82 -5.47
C PHE A 46 -3.51 -1.13 -4.86
N GLY A 47 -3.42 0.17 -5.10
CA GLY A 47 -2.36 0.98 -4.56
C GLY A 47 -2.79 1.71 -3.29
N ILE A 48 -1.84 1.95 -2.40
CA ILE A 48 -2.02 2.81 -1.24
C ILE A 48 -0.96 3.88 -1.29
N LEU A 49 -1.32 5.09 -0.89
CA LEU A 49 -0.36 6.18 -0.95
C LEU A 49 -0.60 7.19 0.16
N LYS A 50 0.48 7.87 0.54
CA LYS A 50 0.43 8.99 1.44
C LYS A 50 1.11 10.17 0.75
N MET A 51 0.40 11.27 0.61
CA MET A 51 0.97 12.49 0.04
C MET A 51 1.70 13.27 1.12
N GLU A 52 2.83 13.84 0.76
CA GLU A 52 3.56 14.72 1.65
C GLU A 52 2.94 16.12 1.60
N ASP A 53 2.90 16.73 2.76
CA ASP A 53 2.41 18.12 2.90
C ASP A 53 3.44 19.13 2.40
#